data_4dfdbce0a216c5d6477c6c82549f5006
#
_entry.id   4dfdbce0a216c5d6477c6c82549f5006
#
_cell.length_a   1.000
_cell.length_b   1.000
_cell.length_c   1.000
_cell.angle_alpha   90.00
_cell.angle_beta   90.00
_cell.angle_gamma   90.00
#
_symmetry.space_group_name_H-M   'P 1'
#
loop_
_entity.id
_entity.type
_entity.pdbx_description
1 polymer ?
#
loop_
_entity_poly.entity_id
_entity_poly.type
_entity_poly.pdbx_seq_one_letter_code
_entity_poly.pdbx_strand_id
1 'polypeptide(L)'
;MKKIIFGEVEISPSKIVCVGKNYRAHIAEMGGAGAGSEPAIFIKPNSAISFGEDEIVIPESFGLIHYEVELCMLIGDECSFVKEAD
;
A
#
# COMPACT_ATOMS: atom_id res chain seq x y z
N MET A 1 -16.52 -9.24 -1.94
CA MET A 1 -15.34 -8.35 -1.91
C MET A 1 -15.48 -7.31 -0.82
N LYS A 2 -14.41 -6.99 -0.15
CA LYS A 2 -14.43 -5.93 0.85
C LYS A 2 -14.59 -4.57 0.18
N LYS A 3 -15.34 -3.69 0.83
CA LYS A 3 -15.67 -2.36 0.33
C LYS A 3 -15.12 -1.29 1.25
N ILE A 4 -14.65 -0.20 0.66
CA ILE A 4 -14.21 0.97 1.41
C ILE A 4 -15.12 2.14 1.06
N ILE A 5 -15.22 3.10 1.98
CA ILE A 5 -16.00 4.31 1.77
C ILE A 5 -15.02 5.46 1.56
N PHE A 6 -15.16 6.14 0.43
CA PHE A 6 -14.35 7.29 0.08
C PHE A 6 -15.26 8.49 -0.10
N GLY A 7 -15.37 9.31 0.95
CA GLY A 7 -16.38 10.36 1.00
C GLY A 7 -17.79 9.77 1.04
N GLU A 8 -18.57 10.00 0.01
CA GLU A 8 -19.91 9.45 -0.13
C GLU A 8 -19.97 8.25 -1.08
N VAL A 9 -18.81 7.85 -1.61
CA VAL A 9 -18.73 6.78 -2.61
C VAL A 9 -18.26 5.49 -1.96
N GLU A 10 -18.96 4.40 -2.26
CA GLU A 10 -18.59 3.06 -1.81
C GLU A 10 -17.82 2.37 -2.94
N ILE A 11 -16.66 1.83 -2.63
CA ILE A 11 -15.74 1.29 -3.62
C ILE A 11 -15.29 -0.11 -3.21
N SER A 12 -15.25 -1.03 -4.18
CA SER A 12 -14.67 -2.36 -3.99
C SER A 12 -13.38 -2.45 -4.80
N PRO A 13 -12.23 -2.10 -4.21
CA PRO A 13 -10.99 -2.18 -4.98
C PRO A 13 -10.65 -3.62 -5.34
N SER A 14 -10.34 -3.85 -6.59
CA SER A 14 -9.96 -5.18 -7.08
C SER A 14 -8.53 -5.53 -6.69
N LYS A 15 -7.70 -4.52 -6.53
CA LYS A 15 -6.29 -4.68 -6.14
C LYS A 15 -5.79 -3.40 -5.50
N ILE A 16 -4.73 -3.56 -4.73
CA ILE A 16 -4.02 -2.45 -4.10
C ILE A 16 -2.59 -2.50 -4.58
N VAL A 17 -2.15 -1.46 -5.26
CA VAL A 17 -0.77 -1.37 -5.74
C VAL A 17 0.04 -0.60 -4.71
N CYS A 18 1.10 -1.23 -4.24
CA CYS A 18 1.95 -0.69 -3.18
C CYS A 18 3.33 -0.36 -3.71
N VAL A 19 3.93 0.68 -3.14
CA VAL A 19 5.29 1.09 -3.48
C VAL A 19 6.14 0.96 -2.23
N GLY A 20 7.09 0.04 -2.28
CA GLY A 20 8.04 -0.14 -1.18
C GLY A 20 9.29 0.71 -1.37
N LYS A 21 9.97 1.02 -0.26
CA LYS A 21 11.22 1.78 -0.26
C LYS A 21 11.09 3.15 -0.91
N ASN A 22 9.92 3.77 -0.79
CA ASN A 22 9.63 5.06 -1.40
C ASN A 22 10.00 6.24 -0.51
N TYR A 23 9.79 6.10 0.80
CA TYR A 23 10.08 7.17 1.76
C TYR A 23 11.53 7.07 2.21
N ARG A 24 12.32 8.12 1.99
CA ARG A 24 13.74 8.14 2.35
C ARG A 24 14.00 7.87 3.82
N ALA A 25 13.17 8.42 4.69
CA ALA A 25 13.30 8.18 6.13
C ALA A 25 13.13 6.70 6.47
N HIS A 26 12.17 6.04 5.84
CA HIS A 26 11.92 4.62 6.02
C HIS A 26 13.11 3.79 5.53
N ILE A 27 13.68 4.14 4.39
CA ILE A 27 14.87 3.47 3.85
C ILE A 27 16.04 3.59 4.83
N ALA A 28 16.25 4.77 5.40
CA ALA A 28 17.29 5.00 6.38
C ALA A 28 17.10 4.15 7.64
N GLU A 29 15.87 4.03 8.13
CA GLU A 29 15.53 3.20 9.29
C GLU A 29 15.81 1.73 9.05
N MET A 30 15.70 1.28 7.82
CA MET A 30 15.95 -0.10 7.43
C MET A 30 17.40 -0.38 7.03
N GLY A 31 18.31 0.54 7.29
CA GLY A 31 19.72 0.38 6.99
C GLY A 31 20.19 1.00 5.70
N GLY A 32 19.33 1.73 5.01
CA GLY A 32 19.68 2.46 3.81
C GLY A 32 19.90 1.62 2.55
N ALA A 33 19.68 0.32 2.63
CA ALA A 33 19.81 -0.56 1.47
C ALA A 33 18.78 -0.17 0.41
N GLY A 34 19.23 0.07 -0.80
CA GLY A 34 18.34 0.48 -1.89
C GLY A 34 18.11 1.97 -1.99
N ALA A 35 18.77 2.79 -1.14
CA ALA A 35 18.72 4.24 -1.28
C ALA A 35 19.20 4.64 -2.67
N GLY A 36 18.42 5.39 -3.43
CA GLY A 36 18.74 5.77 -4.80
C GLY A 36 18.28 4.77 -5.86
N SER A 37 17.78 3.60 -5.44
CA SER A 37 17.20 2.62 -6.36
C SER A 37 15.76 2.96 -6.70
N GLU A 38 15.24 2.33 -7.75
CA GLU A 38 13.83 2.43 -8.07
C GLU A 38 12.99 1.80 -6.95
N PRO A 39 11.83 2.39 -6.62
CA PRO A 39 10.93 1.81 -5.63
C PRO A 39 10.47 0.41 -6.04
N ALA A 40 10.31 -0.46 -5.07
CA ALA A 40 9.72 -1.77 -5.30
C ALA A 40 8.20 -1.63 -5.43
N ILE A 41 7.62 -2.27 -6.42
CA ILE A 41 6.18 -2.25 -6.64
C ILE A 41 5.63 -3.64 -6.41
N PHE A 42 4.56 -3.74 -5.62
CA PHE A 42 3.91 -5.00 -5.34
C PHE A 42 2.41 -4.81 -5.19
N ILE A 43 1.68 -5.88 -5.22
CA ILE A 43 0.22 -5.87 -5.23
C ILE A 43 -0.32 -6.65 -4.04
N LYS A 44 -1.38 -6.11 -3.42
CA LYS A 44 -2.15 -6.83 -2.41
C LYS A 44 -3.56 -7.07 -2.95
N PRO A 45 -4.16 -8.23 -2.66
CA PRO A 45 -5.54 -8.48 -3.07
C PRO A 45 -6.54 -7.73 -2.19
N ASN A 46 -7.76 -7.61 -2.66
CA ASN A 46 -8.84 -7.01 -1.87
C ASN A 46 -8.99 -7.68 -0.51
N SER A 47 -8.80 -9.00 -0.43
CA SER A 47 -8.93 -9.75 0.82
C SER A 47 -7.93 -9.34 1.90
N ALA A 48 -6.88 -8.62 1.56
CA ALA A 48 -5.88 -8.14 2.52
C ALA A 48 -6.33 -6.89 3.28
N ILE A 49 -7.48 -6.31 2.94
CA ILE A 49 -8.00 -5.13 3.61
C ILE A 49 -8.52 -5.47 5.00
N SER A 50 -8.10 -4.69 6.00
CA SER A 50 -8.66 -4.73 7.35
C SER A 50 -9.12 -3.33 7.72
N PHE A 51 -10.16 -3.25 8.54
CA PHE A 51 -10.71 -1.97 8.98
C PHE A 51 -10.24 -1.65 10.40
N GLY A 52 -10.34 -0.38 10.78
CA GLY A 52 -9.78 0.08 12.05
C GLY A 52 -10.25 -0.64 13.30
N GLU A 53 -11.45 -1.21 13.26
CA GLU A 53 -12.01 -1.97 14.40
C GLU A 53 -11.71 -3.47 14.33
N ASP A 54 -11.11 -3.92 13.25
CA ASP A 54 -10.79 -5.34 13.07
C ASP A 54 -9.58 -5.73 13.91
N GLU A 55 -9.60 -6.95 14.42
CA GLU A 55 -8.45 -7.54 15.09
C GLU A 55 -7.48 -8.06 14.04
N ILE A 56 -6.21 -7.71 14.19
CA ILE A 56 -5.16 -8.19 13.29
C ILE A 56 -4.37 -9.26 14.03
N VAL A 57 -4.42 -10.48 13.51
CA VAL A 57 -3.71 -11.62 14.09
C VAL A 57 -2.38 -11.80 13.37
N ILE A 58 -1.28 -11.72 14.13
CA ILE A 58 0.07 -11.88 13.60
C ILE A 58 0.69 -13.14 14.21
N PRO A 59 0.90 -14.20 13.42
CA PRO A 59 1.58 -15.39 13.93
C PRO A 59 3.01 -15.11 14.32
N GLU A 60 3.47 -15.71 15.44
CA GLU A 60 4.83 -15.55 15.91
C GLU A 60 5.88 -15.99 14.87
N SER A 61 5.52 -16.95 14.04
CA SER A 61 6.39 -17.47 12.99
C SER A 61 6.77 -16.44 11.92
N PHE A 62 6.05 -15.31 11.84
CA PHE A 62 6.34 -14.26 10.86
C PHE A 62 7.55 -13.40 11.27
N GLY A 63 8.03 -13.53 12.50
CA GLY A 63 9.18 -12.78 12.97
C GLY A 63 8.87 -11.31 13.22
N LEU A 64 9.82 -10.45 12.93
CA LEU A 64 9.69 -9.02 13.18
C LEU A 64 8.71 -8.38 12.19
N ILE A 65 7.72 -7.69 12.76
CA ILE A 65 6.68 -7.01 11.98
C ILE A 65 6.80 -5.51 12.18
N HIS A 66 6.69 -4.76 11.09
CA HIS A 66 6.68 -3.30 11.12
C HIS A 66 5.32 -2.77 10.70
N TYR A 67 4.91 -1.66 11.30
CA TYR A 67 3.76 -0.92 10.82
C TYR A 67 4.21 0.09 9.77
N GLU A 68 3.30 0.46 8.89
CA GLU A 68 3.57 1.46 7.87
C GLU A 68 2.33 2.34 7.71
N VAL A 69 2.54 3.65 7.74
CA VAL A 69 1.48 4.62 7.48
C VAL A 69 1.81 5.29 6.17
N GLU A 70 0.91 5.17 5.21
CA GLU A 70 1.15 5.64 3.86
C GLU A 70 -0.01 6.45 3.32
N LEU A 71 0.31 7.43 2.49
CA LEU A 71 -0.69 8.19 1.75
C LEU A 71 -1.19 7.34 0.59
N CYS A 72 -2.49 7.14 0.54
CA CYS A 72 -3.11 6.35 -0.51
C CYS A 72 -3.86 7.23 -1.49
N MET A 73 -3.80 6.86 -2.76
CA MET A 73 -4.53 7.53 -3.82
C MET A 73 -5.48 6.55 -4.48
N LEU A 74 -6.70 7.01 -4.73
CA LEU A 74 -7.68 6.23 -5.47
C LEU A 74 -7.59 6.60 -6.95
N ILE A 75 -7.39 5.58 -7.79
CA ILE A 75 -7.38 5.80 -9.23
C ILE A 75 -8.81 6.02 -9.71
N GLY A 76 -9.08 7.19 -10.25
CA GLY A 76 -10.43 7.57 -10.68
C GLY A 76 -10.83 7.03 -12.04
N ASP A 77 -9.90 6.98 -12.96
CA ASP A 77 -10.16 6.53 -14.32
C ASP A 77 -9.23 5.38 -14.70
N GLU A 78 -9.73 4.44 -15.48
CA GLU A 78 -8.90 3.39 -16.03
C GLU A 78 -7.82 3.99 -16.91
N CYS A 79 -6.58 3.59 -16.71
CA CYS A 79 -5.45 4.17 -17.43
C CYS A 79 -4.30 3.17 -17.58
N SER A 80 -3.45 3.44 -18.57
CA SER A 80 -2.26 2.65 -18.85
C SER A 80 -1.25 3.52 -19.59
N PHE A 81 0.03 3.37 -19.25
CA PHE A 81 1.11 4.14 -19.89
C PHE A 81 0.88 5.65 -19.84
N VAL A 82 0.37 6.14 -18.73
CA VAL A 82 0.08 7.57 -18.54
C VAL A 82 1.38 8.35 -18.43
N LYS A 83 1.45 9.49 -19.11
CA LYS A 83 2.59 10.39 -19.02
C LYS A 83 2.49 11.24 -17.77
N GLU A 84 3.64 11.65 -17.23
CA GLU A 84 3.70 12.44 -16.01
C GLU A 84 2.85 13.72 -16.07
N ALA A 85 2.75 14.33 -17.24
CA ALA A 85 1.97 15.57 -17.43
C ALA A 85 0.46 15.36 -17.57
N ASP A 86 0.02 14.12 -17.65
CA ASP A 86 -1.40 13.78 -17.78
C ASP A 86 -1.95 13.44 -16.39
#